data_932fd0aaa630a6f58108ae48ab25e9eb
#
_entry.id   932fd0aaa630a6f58108ae48ab25e9eb
#
_cell.length_a   1.000
_cell.length_b   1.000
_cell.length_c   1.000
_cell.angle_alpha   90.00
_cell.angle_beta   90.00
_cell.angle_gamma   90.00
#
_symmetry.space_group_name_H-M   'P 1'
#
loop_
_entity.id
_entity.type
_entity.pdbx_description
1 polymer ?
#
loop_
_entity_poly.entity_id
_entity_poly.type
_entity_poly.pdbx_seq_one_letter_code
_entity_poly.pdbx_strand_id
1 'polypeptide(L)'
;MNRFQEQITRVNTLIRQFAPEEHRKDWQVSVQGGTVAFGSAYHNWGITLPYMQKSGINFPQIFEHCHNEEQKELAKKAPVHEVLLDMAVEVLPSPLVAQKYRIPNIWQGDLESDTGKAMIGCDSDGPLSLMITKIWMDPHAGEVAVGRIYSGTISHGETVWALGGAKAERVQQVSMMVGGDRIQVPEVSSGNIVALTGVRSAAAGVTITREEDATPFEAIRHYSEPVVTVAVEPKSMKDLPKFIDALRSLAKADASLQVFTNQETGEALLAGMGELHLEITVYRLEEEQNIKVSVSEPIVVYRESISQDNKGRAFEGKSPNRHNRFYIETEPLPDDVVNALREGTFGDGPVRNKDAKAVGDQFAEFGLNKDMMRKIYAINGTNVLVNDTKGIQNLHETRELIIEGFNDVCKKGPVADEPLMGVMVRLVDAKLHEDAIHRGPAQTIPAVRNAVKGALIRSKSVIFEPIQKIRIDAPNDVIGGVTREVTTRRGIIEDMPVDGGTASVIGTMPVAETFGFSNDIRAASQGRAVWNTENAGYVHLPPNLFGDVTAEIRERKGLKPEIPGEAHYMD
;
A
#
# COMPACT_ATOMS: atom_id res chain seq x y z
N MET A 1 -18.38 -25.32 25.41
CA MET A 1 -19.46 -25.38 24.41
C MET A 1 -19.83 -23.99 23.92
N ASN A 2 -20.24 -23.06 24.76
CA ASN A 2 -20.67 -21.72 24.36
C ASN A 2 -19.63 -20.96 23.49
N ARG A 3 -18.35 -21.01 23.88
CA ARG A 3 -17.27 -20.31 23.15
C ARG A 3 -17.07 -20.82 21.70
N PHE A 4 -17.22 -22.13 21.46
CA PHE A 4 -17.14 -22.68 20.10
C PHE A 4 -18.34 -22.24 19.25
N GLN A 5 -19.53 -22.27 19.82
CA GLN A 5 -20.73 -21.80 19.12
C GLN A 5 -20.64 -20.30 18.77
N GLU A 6 -20.12 -19.51 19.67
CA GLU A 6 -19.90 -18.08 19.49
C GLU A 6 -18.91 -17.80 18.35
N GLN A 7 -17.78 -18.53 18.29
CA GLN A 7 -16.83 -18.39 17.19
C GLN A 7 -17.42 -18.78 15.83
N ILE A 8 -18.18 -19.88 15.76
CA ILE A 8 -18.87 -20.31 14.53
C ILE A 8 -19.87 -19.21 14.08
N THR A 9 -20.62 -18.66 15.02
CA THR A 9 -21.58 -17.58 14.75
C THR A 9 -20.88 -16.34 14.24
N ARG A 10 -19.74 -15.97 14.83
CA ARG A 10 -18.93 -14.82 14.41
C ARG A 10 -18.39 -14.99 12.98
N VAL A 11 -17.82 -16.15 12.66
CA VAL A 11 -17.35 -16.48 11.32
C VAL A 11 -18.49 -16.39 10.30
N ASN A 12 -19.65 -16.99 10.62
CA ASN A 12 -20.81 -16.95 9.73
C ASN A 12 -21.39 -15.53 9.56
N THR A 13 -21.21 -14.65 10.54
CA THR A 13 -21.58 -13.23 10.43
C THR A 13 -20.66 -12.52 9.45
N LEU A 14 -19.35 -12.75 9.52
CA LEU A 14 -18.39 -12.21 8.56
C LEU A 14 -18.66 -12.73 7.13
N ILE A 15 -18.92 -14.02 6.96
CA ILE A 15 -19.28 -14.59 5.66
C ILE A 15 -20.53 -13.90 5.09
N ARG A 16 -21.57 -13.70 5.90
CA ARG A 16 -22.78 -12.98 5.45
C ARG A 16 -22.52 -11.53 5.07
N GLN A 17 -21.57 -10.89 5.70
CA GLN A 17 -21.22 -9.50 5.45
C GLN A 17 -20.38 -9.33 4.16
N PHE A 18 -19.39 -10.20 3.93
CA PHE A 18 -18.38 -10.03 2.90
C PHE A 18 -18.54 -10.94 1.67
N ALA A 19 -19.23 -12.09 1.81
CA ALA A 19 -19.40 -13.00 0.68
C ALA A 19 -20.40 -12.43 -0.35
N PRO A 20 -20.19 -12.70 -1.66
CA PRO A 20 -21.17 -12.40 -2.70
C PRO A 20 -22.54 -12.98 -2.35
N GLU A 21 -23.62 -12.28 -2.68
CA GLU A 21 -24.98 -12.61 -2.25
C GLU A 21 -25.38 -14.04 -2.61
N GLU A 22 -25.00 -14.50 -3.80
CA GLU A 22 -25.24 -15.86 -4.32
C GLU A 22 -24.54 -16.96 -3.50
N HIS A 23 -23.42 -16.66 -2.83
CA HIS A 23 -22.63 -17.62 -2.05
C HIS A 23 -22.78 -17.51 -0.54
N ARG A 24 -23.52 -16.51 -0.03
CA ARG A 24 -23.65 -16.23 1.41
C ARG A 24 -24.17 -17.42 2.23
N LYS A 25 -25.01 -18.26 1.64
CA LYS A 25 -25.56 -19.43 2.32
C LYS A 25 -24.61 -20.64 2.24
N ASP A 26 -24.02 -20.86 1.06
CA ASP A 26 -23.23 -22.05 0.78
C ASP A 26 -21.85 -22.01 1.45
N TRP A 27 -21.32 -20.80 1.67
CA TRP A 27 -20.02 -20.63 2.33
C TRP A 27 -20.09 -20.61 3.86
N GLN A 28 -21.29 -20.64 4.45
CA GLN A 28 -21.40 -20.68 5.91
C GLN A 28 -20.84 -21.99 6.47
N VAL A 29 -20.08 -21.86 7.56
CA VAL A 29 -19.46 -23.01 8.22
C VAL A 29 -20.42 -23.65 9.22
N SER A 30 -20.40 -24.98 9.28
CA SER A 30 -21.18 -25.74 10.24
C SER A 30 -20.48 -27.04 10.66
N VAL A 31 -20.70 -27.45 11.89
CA VAL A 31 -20.18 -28.73 12.39
C VAL A 31 -20.77 -29.91 11.61
N GLN A 32 -22.06 -29.85 11.31
CA GLN A 32 -22.78 -30.90 10.58
C GLN A 32 -22.31 -31.03 9.12
N GLY A 33 -21.96 -29.90 8.49
CA GLY A 33 -21.44 -29.89 7.13
C GLY A 33 -19.94 -30.23 7.02
N GLY A 34 -19.28 -30.58 8.12
CA GLY A 34 -17.85 -30.94 8.11
C GLY A 34 -16.89 -29.77 7.89
N THR A 35 -17.40 -28.52 7.86
CA THR A 35 -16.60 -27.31 7.60
C THR A 35 -16.01 -26.70 8.88
N VAL A 36 -16.13 -27.38 10.00
CA VAL A 36 -15.55 -27.00 11.30
C VAL A 36 -14.79 -28.21 11.88
N ALA A 37 -13.51 -27.98 12.16
CA ALA A 37 -12.68 -28.96 12.86
C ALA A 37 -12.43 -28.51 14.31
N PHE A 38 -12.40 -29.48 15.22
CA PHE A 38 -11.98 -29.30 16.61
C PHE A 38 -10.66 -30.03 16.81
N GLY A 39 -9.73 -29.47 17.56
CA GLY A 39 -8.46 -30.12 17.77
C GLY A 39 -7.51 -29.37 18.66
N SER A 40 -6.32 -29.94 18.81
CA SER A 40 -5.17 -29.31 19.46
C SER A 40 -3.96 -29.43 18.57
N ALA A 41 -3.51 -28.28 18.04
CA ALA A 41 -2.28 -28.21 17.26
C ALA A 41 -1.05 -28.61 18.10
N TYR A 42 -1.01 -28.21 19.37
CA TYR A 42 0.06 -28.59 20.31
C TYR A 42 0.17 -30.11 20.52
N HIS A 43 -0.95 -30.79 20.61
CA HIS A 43 -0.99 -32.24 20.78
C HIS A 43 -1.17 -33.01 19.45
N ASN A 44 -1.17 -32.30 18.32
CA ASN A 44 -1.15 -32.85 16.96
C ASN A 44 -2.36 -33.76 16.62
N TRP A 45 -3.56 -33.46 17.17
CA TRP A 45 -4.79 -34.17 16.84
C TRP A 45 -5.90 -33.22 16.40
N GLY A 46 -6.79 -33.69 15.53
CA GLY A 46 -7.95 -32.95 15.05
C GLY A 46 -9.12 -33.87 14.74
N ILE A 47 -10.32 -33.30 14.64
CA ILE A 47 -11.54 -34.05 14.34
C ILE A 47 -12.57 -33.17 13.65
N THR A 48 -13.22 -33.71 12.63
CA THR A 48 -14.46 -33.21 12.03
C THR A 48 -15.55 -34.26 12.17
N LEU A 49 -16.80 -33.88 11.96
CA LEU A 49 -17.90 -34.86 12.02
C LEU A 49 -17.75 -35.97 10.95
N PRO A 50 -17.41 -35.67 9.67
CA PRO A 50 -17.11 -36.72 8.69
C PRO A 50 -15.94 -37.64 9.11
N TYR A 51 -14.88 -37.08 9.66
CA TYR A 51 -13.73 -37.86 10.13
C TYR A 51 -14.10 -38.79 11.32
N MET A 52 -14.96 -38.32 12.22
CA MET A 52 -15.52 -39.17 13.30
C MET A 52 -16.24 -40.39 12.76
N GLN A 53 -17.07 -40.19 11.73
CA GLN A 53 -17.81 -41.30 11.11
C GLN A 53 -16.85 -42.28 10.39
N LYS A 54 -15.79 -41.79 9.77
CA LYS A 54 -14.76 -42.59 9.09
C LYS A 54 -13.88 -43.38 10.06
N SER A 55 -13.42 -42.72 11.13
CA SER A 55 -12.47 -43.30 12.12
C SER A 55 -13.10 -44.05 13.26
N GLY A 56 -14.41 -43.92 13.48
CA GLY A 56 -15.13 -44.50 14.61
C GLY A 56 -14.86 -43.83 15.96
N ILE A 57 -14.12 -42.73 15.98
CA ILE A 57 -13.87 -41.95 17.21
C ILE A 57 -15.10 -41.10 17.53
N ASN A 58 -15.47 -41.03 18.82
CA ASN A 58 -16.59 -40.22 19.28
C ASN A 58 -16.17 -39.20 20.35
N PHE A 59 -17.00 -38.18 20.57
CA PHE A 59 -16.72 -37.14 21.56
C PHE A 59 -16.44 -37.66 22.99
N PRO A 60 -17.17 -38.63 23.53
CA PRO A 60 -16.83 -39.21 24.83
C PRO A 60 -15.40 -39.74 24.92
N GLN A 61 -14.94 -40.47 23.92
CA GLN A 61 -13.55 -40.96 23.86
C GLN A 61 -12.53 -39.84 23.81
N ILE A 62 -12.83 -38.73 23.08
CA ILE A 62 -11.97 -37.56 23.07
C ILE A 62 -11.87 -36.92 24.46
N PHE A 63 -13.00 -36.76 25.15
CA PHE A 63 -13.02 -36.24 26.52
C PHE A 63 -12.25 -37.15 27.49
N GLU A 64 -12.38 -38.45 27.37
CA GLU A 64 -11.67 -39.45 28.19
C GLU A 64 -10.15 -39.32 27.97
N HIS A 65 -9.68 -39.36 26.73
CA HIS A 65 -8.26 -39.20 26.41
C HIS A 65 -7.70 -37.82 26.84
N CYS A 66 -8.48 -36.75 26.72
CA CYS A 66 -8.07 -35.43 27.19
C CYS A 66 -8.01 -35.36 28.72
N HIS A 67 -8.94 -36.00 29.42
CA HIS A 67 -8.99 -36.03 30.90
C HIS A 67 -7.83 -36.85 31.49
N ASN A 68 -7.48 -37.96 30.83
CA ASN A 68 -6.41 -38.87 31.24
C ASN A 68 -5.02 -38.42 30.75
N GLU A 69 -4.88 -37.23 30.14
CA GLU A 69 -3.64 -36.74 29.53
C GLU A 69 -3.03 -37.63 28.43
N GLU A 70 -3.87 -38.49 27.83
CA GLU A 70 -3.51 -39.46 26.78
C GLU A 70 -3.66 -38.88 25.34
N GLN A 71 -3.47 -37.59 25.15
CA GLN A 71 -3.71 -36.93 23.85
C GLN A 71 -2.76 -37.43 22.75
N LYS A 72 -1.64 -38.06 23.09
CA LYS A 72 -0.76 -38.72 22.12
C LYS A 72 -1.45 -39.92 21.42
N GLU A 73 -2.38 -40.59 22.08
CA GLU A 73 -3.15 -41.68 21.46
C GLU A 73 -4.21 -41.11 20.50
N LEU A 74 -4.79 -39.96 20.81
CA LEU A 74 -5.66 -39.23 19.87
C LEU A 74 -4.89 -38.82 18.62
N ALA A 75 -3.65 -38.32 18.75
CA ALA A 75 -2.79 -37.93 17.61
C ALA A 75 -2.47 -39.10 16.66
N LYS A 76 -2.40 -40.35 17.19
CA LYS A 76 -2.23 -41.55 16.37
C LYS A 76 -3.52 -41.94 15.63
N LYS A 77 -4.68 -41.75 16.26
CA LYS A 77 -6.00 -42.16 15.72
C LYS A 77 -6.61 -41.08 14.81
N ALA A 78 -6.32 -39.82 15.08
CA ALA A 78 -6.84 -38.66 14.36
C ALA A 78 -5.77 -37.57 14.25
N PRO A 79 -4.71 -37.81 13.46
CA PRO A 79 -3.65 -36.84 13.29
C PRO A 79 -4.18 -35.57 12.60
N VAL A 80 -3.84 -34.41 13.14
CA VAL A 80 -4.39 -33.11 12.68
C VAL A 80 -4.19 -32.86 11.20
N HIS A 81 -3.06 -33.31 10.64
CA HIS A 81 -2.74 -33.11 9.22
C HIS A 81 -3.68 -33.89 8.29
N GLU A 82 -4.06 -35.13 8.62
CA GLU A 82 -5.04 -35.89 7.84
C GLU A 82 -6.41 -35.22 7.85
N VAL A 83 -6.87 -34.82 9.06
CA VAL A 83 -8.17 -34.17 9.23
C VAL A 83 -8.25 -32.87 8.46
N LEU A 84 -7.20 -32.04 8.50
CA LEU A 84 -7.16 -30.76 7.77
C LEU A 84 -7.04 -30.96 6.27
N LEU A 85 -6.27 -31.94 5.80
CA LEU A 85 -6.14 -32.24 4.37
C LEU A 85 -7.43 -32.82 3.79
N ASP A 86 -8.07 -33.77 4.49
CA ASP A 86 -9.39 -34.30 4.11
C ASP A 86 -10.42 -33.15 4.01
N MET A 87 -10.47 -32.28 5.04
CA MET A 87 -11.36 -31.12 5.05
C MET A 87 -11.07 -30.15 3.90
N ALA A 88 -9.79 -29.88 3.60
CA ALA A 88 -9.39 -29.02 2.50
C ALA A 88 -9.85 -29.57 1.14
N VAL A 89 -9.71 -30.89 0.93
CA VAL A 89 -10.15 -31.56 -0.32
C VAL A 89 -11.66 -31.54 -0.48
N GLU A 90 -12.41 -31.72 0.62
CA GLU A 90 -13.87 -31.79 0.59
C GLU A 90 -14.55 -30.42 0.48
N VAL A 91 -13.97 -29.40 1.13
CA VAL A 91 -14.63 -28.09 1.34
C VAL A 91 -14.13 -27.00 0.39
N LEU A 92 -12.83 -26.97 0.07
CA LEU A 92 -12.30 -25.89 -0.76
C LEU A 92 -12.64 -26.10 -2.24
N PRO A 93 -13.09 -25.05 -2.95
CA PRO A 93 -13.42 -25.16 -4.35
C PRO A 93 -12.16 -25.40 -5.19
N SER A 94 -12.26 -26.33 -6.15
CA SER A 94 -11.21 -26.51 -7.17
C SER A 94 -11.05 -25.26 -8.05
N PRO A 95 -9.94 -25.10 -8.77
CA PRO A 95 -9.75 -24.01 -9.75
C PRO A 95 -10.90 -23.90 -10.75
N LEU A 96 -11.38 -25.02 -11.28
CA LEU A 96 -12.53 -25.12 -12.20
C LEU A 96 -13.82 -24.51 -11.63
N VAL A 97 -14.02 -24.59 -10.33
CA VAL A 97 -15.19 -24.01 -9.67
C VAL A 97 -14.90 -22.55 -9.29
N ALA A 98 -13.74 -22.29 -8.68
CA ALA A 98 -13.40 -20.98 -8.16
C ALA A 98 -13.24 -19.90 -9.26
N GLN A 99 -12.70 -20.25 -10.43
CA GLN A 99 -12.45 -19.29 -11.50
C GLN A 99 -13.75 -18.73 -12.11
N LYS A 100 -14.85 -19.45 -12.05
CA LYS A 100 -16.16 -18.99 -12.56
C LYS A 100 -16.65 -17.72 -11.89
N TYR A 101 -16.43 -17.58 -10.59
CA TYR A 101 -16.85 -16.40 -9.84
C TYR A 101 -15.71 -15.42 -9.51
N ARG A 102 -14.43 -15.87 -9.61
CA ARG A 102 -13.30 -14.99 -9.32
C ARG A 102 -12.87 -14.16 -10.52
N ILE A 103 -12.79 -14.76 -11.71
CA ILE A 103 -12.33 -14.06 -12.92
C ILE A 103 -13.13 -12.79 -13.20
N PRO A 104 -14.48 -12.78 -13.16
CA PRO A 104 -15.26 -11.57 -13.36
C PRO A 104 -14.96 -10.42 -12.39
N ASN A 105 -14.39 -10.73 -11.21
CA ASN A 105 -14.09 -9.74 -10.18
C ASN A 105 -12.64 -9.22 -10.22
N ILE A 106 -11.71 -9.96 -10.84
CA ILE A 106 -10.27 -9.63 -10.81
C ILE A 106 -9.70 -9.30 -12.19
N TRP A 107 -10.49 -9.43 -13.26
CA TRP A 107 -10.08 -9.14 -14.62
C TRP A 107 -11.11 -8.27 -15.34
N GLN A 108 -10.66 -7.16 -15.91
CA GLN A 108 -11.51 -6.14 -16.53
C GLN A 108 -11.68 -6.32 -18.05
N GLY A 109 -11.14 -7.41 -18.61
CA GLY A 109 -11.28 -7.72 -20.03
C GLY A 109 -12.65 -8.30 -20.39
N ASP A 110 -12.84 -8.53 -21.70
CA ASP A 110 -14.07 -9.13 -22.22
C ASP A 110 -14.16 -10.62 -21.86
N LEU A 111 -15.09 -10.98 -20.99
CA LEU A 111 -15.31 -12.35 -20.52
C LEU A 111 -15.77 -13.30 -21.66
N GLU A 112 -16.35 -12.77 -22.74
CA GLU A 112 -16.76 -13.52 -23.91
C GLU A 112 -15.62 -13.77 -24.90
N SER A 113 -14.48 -13.11 -24.74
CA SER A 113 -13.26 -13.37 -25.53
C SER A 113 -12.72 -14.80 -25.33
N ASP A 114 -11.86 -15.25 -26.22
CA ASP A 114 -11.21 -16.57 -26.10
C ASP A 114 -10.41 -16.67 -24.79
N THR A 115 -9.71 -15.60 -24.40
CA THR A 115 -8.98 -15.51 -23.12
C THR A 115 -9.91 -15.55 -21.91
N GLY A 116 -11.02 -14.80 -21.95
CA GLY A 116 -12.01 -14.77 -20.86
C GLY A 116 -12.64 -16.15 -20.64
N LYS A 117 -13.09 -16.80 -21.72
CA LYS A 117 -13.65 -18.16 -21.67
C LYS A 117 -12.64 -19.20 -21.19
N ALA A 118 -11.41 -19.11 -21.67
CA ALA A 118 -10.34 -20.02 -21.26
C ALA A 118 -10.01 -19.86 -19.76
N MET A 119 -9.97 -18.63 -19.23
CA MET A 119 -9.77 -18.40 -17.81
C MET A 119 -10.93 -18.90 -16.96
N ILE A 120 -12.18 -18.62 -17.35
CA ILE A 120 -13.37 -19.11 -16.62
C ILE A 120 -13.42 -20.64 -16.63
N GLY A 121 -13.07 -21.26 -17.77
CA GLY A 121 -13.02 -22.71 -17.96
C GLY A 121 -11.78 -23.39 -17.38
N CYS A 122 -10.79 -22.63 -16.89
CA CYS A 122 -9.48 -23.15 -16.48
C CYS A 122 -8.82 -24.01 -17.57
N ASP A 123 -8.92 -23.55 -18.82
CA ASP A 123 -8.47 -24.28 -20.01
C ASP A 123 -6.94 -24.29 -20.12
N SER A 124 -6.33 -25.48 -20.15
CA SER A 124 -4.88 -25.67 -20.27
C SER A 124 -4.34 -25.43 -21.68
N ASP A 125 -5.20 -25.55 -22.70
CA ASP A 125 -4.84 -25.36 -24.09
C ASP A 125 -5.15 -23.94 -24.61
N GLY A 126 -5.81 -23.11 -23.78
CA GLY A 126 -6.17 -21.74 -24.08
C GLY A 126 -4.99 -20.75 -24.06
N PRO A 127 -5.25 -19.48 -24.36
CA PRO A 127 -4.26 -18.42 -24.24
C PRO A 127 -3.65 -18.36 -22.84
N LEU A 128 -2.32 -18.17 -22.76
CA LEU A 128 -1.63 -18.08 -21.47
C LEU A 128 -2.04 -16.81 -20.74
N SER A 129 -2.54 -16.98 -19.53
CA SER A 129 -2.84 -15.90 -18.61
C SER A 129 -2.39 -16.28 -17.19
N LEU A 130 -1.33 -15.63 -16.71
CA LEU A 130 -0.71 -15.91 -15.43
C LEU A 130 -0.54 -14.61 -14.67
N MET A 131 -0.92 -14.56 -13.39
CA MET A 131 -0.70 -13.43 -12.50
C MET A 131 0.38 -13.75 -11.49
N ILE A 132 1.41 -12.91 -11.43
CA ILE A 132 2.45 -13.01 -10.41
C ILE A 132 1.90 -12.44 -9.09
N THR A 133 1.95 -13.26 -8.05
CA THR A 133 1.44 -12.90 -6.72
C THR A 133 2.55 -12.56 -5.74
N LYS A 134 3.77 -13.08 -5.97
CA LYS A 134 4.91 -12.89 -5.09
C LYS A 134 6.23 -13.02 -5.85
N ILE A 135 7.20 -12.20 -5.48
CA ILE A 135 8.61 -12.41 -5.85
C ILE A 135 9.33 -13.00 -4.63
N TRP A 136 10.00 -14.12 -4.83
CA TRP A 136 10.80 -14.78 -3.82
C TRP A 136 12.27 -14.73 -4.21
N MET A 137 13.14 -14.43 -3.23
CA MET A 137 14.59 -14.44 -3.43
C MET A 137 15.16 -15.80 -3.06
N ASP A 138 15.61 -16.54 -4.07
CA ASP A 138 16.29 -17.83 -3.88
C ASP A 138 17.80 -17.58 -3.87
N PRO A 139 18.55 -18.09 -2.86
CA PRO A 139 19.99 -17.87 -2.75
C PRO A 139 20.80 -18.33 -3.97
N HIS A 140 20.29 -19.29 -4.73
CA HIS A 140 20.98 -19.89 -5.88
C HIS A 140 20.40 -19.46 -7.23
N ALA A 141 19.09 -19.27 -7.31
CA ALA A 141 18.40 -18.94 -8.55
C ALA A 141 18.12 -17.42 -8.72
N GLY A 142 18.34 -16.62 -7.68
CA GLY A 142 18.03 -15.20 -7.67
C GLY A 142 16.53 -14.93 -7.56
N GLU A 143 16.00 -14.02 -8.38
CA GLU A 143 14.57 -13.68 -8.39
C GLU A 143 13.73 -14.83 -8.95
N VAL A 144 12.79 -15.32 -8.16
CA VAL A 144 11.81 -16.34 -8.51
C VAL A 144 10.42 -15.71 -8.46
N ALA A 145 9.78 -15.58 -9.60
CA ALA A 145 8.42 -15.07 -9.73
C ALA A 145 7.41 -16.20 -9.48
N VAL A 146 6.64 -16.10 -8.42
CA VAL A 146 5.60 -17.08 -8.06
C VAL A 146 4.24 -16.52 -8.43
N GLY A 147 3.45 -17.28 -9.16
CA GLY A 147 2.14 -16.82 -9.64
C GLY A 147 1.16 -17.95 -9.89
N ARG A 148 -0.08 -17.57 -10.19
CA ARG A 148 -1.14 -18.50 -10.54
C ARG A 148 -1.46 -18.45 -12.02
N ILE A 149 -1.52 -19.61 -12.65
CA ILE A 149 -1.96 -19.75 -14.04
C ILE A 149 -3.48 -19.89 -14.07
N TYR A 150 -4.16 -18.97 -14.75
CA TYR A 150 -5.61 -18.99 -14.90
C TYR A 150 -6.06 -19.68 -16.20
N SER A 151 -5.27 -19.58 -17.27
CA SER A 151 -5.46 -20.31 -18.52
C SER A 151 -4.13 -20.56 -19.21
N GLY A 152 -4.12 -21.54 -20.11
CA GLY A 152 -2.93 -21.95 -20.85
C GLY A 152 -1.98 -22.83 -20.02
N THR A 153 -0.86 -23.15 -20.63
CA THR A 153 0.25 -23.91 -20.04
C THR A 153 1.54 -23.15 -20.29
N ILE A 154 2.43 -23.07 -19.32
CA ILE A 154 3.74 -22.42 -19.44
C ILE A 154 4.85 -23.48 -19.42
N SER A 155 5.80 -23.37 -20.35
CA SER A 155 6.88 -24.33 -20.52
C SER A 155 8.27 -23.71 -20.35
N HIS A 156 9.25 -24.55 -20.03
CA HIS A 156 10.66 -24.17 -19.98
C HIS A 156 11.14 -23.65 -21.34
N GLY A 157 11.88 -22.54 -21.32
CA GLY A 157 12.46 -21.93 -22.51
C GLY A 157 11.50 -21.10 -23.36
N GLU A 158 10.26 -21.01 -22.97
CA GLU A 158 9.22 -20.21 -23.64
C GLU A 158 9.50 -18.71 -23.52
N THR A 159 9.08 -17.94 -24.53
CA THR A 159 9.17 -16.47 -24.53
C THR A 159 7.82 -15.89 -24.14
N VAL A 160 7.81 -15.00 -23.14
CA VAL A 160 6.61 -14.39 -22.57
C VAL A 160 6.77 -12.88 -22.41
N TRP A 161 5.65 -12.19 -22.33
CA TRP A 161 5.55 -10.79 -21.96
C TRP A 161 5.11 -10.66 -20.49
N ALA A 162 5.90 -9.94 -19.71
CA ALA A 162 5.41 -9.36 -18.47
C ALA A 162 4.78 -8.01 -18.83
N LEU A 163 3.47 -7.89 -18.77
CA LEU A 163 2.74 -6.72 -19.25
C LEU A 163 3.20 -5.44 -18.54
N GLY A 164 3.50 -4.39 -19.32
CA GLY A 164 4.17 -3.18 -18.85
C GLY A 164 5.71 -3.23 -18.91
N GLY A 165 6.31 -4.37 -19.24
CA GLY A 165 7.73 -4.51 -19.51
C GLY A 165 8.11 -4.01 -20.91
N ALA A 166 9.40 -3.66 -21.08
CA ALA A 166 9.90 -3.07 -22.34
C ALA A 166 10.12 -4.11 -23.47
N LYS A 167 10.15 -5.39 -23.15
CA LYS A 167 10.43 -6.48 -24.11
C LYS A 167 9.94 -7.83 -23.60
N ALA A 168 9.77 -8.78 -24.53
CA ALA A 168 9.56 -10.18 -24.20
C ALA A 168 10.80 -10.79 -23.54
N GLU A 169 10.60 -11.68 -22.60
CA GLU A 169 11.63 -12.35 -21.80
C GLU A 169 11.50 -13.86 -21.89
N ARG A 170 12.63 -14.56 -21.77
CA ARG A 170 12.65 -16.00 -21.86
C ARG A 170 12.60 -16.65 -20.49
N VAL A 171 11.64 -17.53 -20.25
CA VAL A 171 11.53 -18.36 -19.06
C VAL A 171 12.71 -19.33 -19.00
N GLN A 172 13.54 -19.20 -17.97
CA GLN A 172 14.72 -20.07 -17.80
C GLN A 172 14.38 -21.38 -17.08
N GLN A 173 13.52 -21.34 -16.08
CA GLN A 173 13.06 -22.53 -15.37
C GLN A 173 11.58 -22.37 -15.02
N VAL A 174 10.87 -23.49 -15.08
CA VAL A 174 9.50 -23.66 -14.60
C VAL A 174 9.53 -24.65 -13.44
N SER A 175 8.88 -24.34 -12.35
CA SER A 175 8.87 -25.18 -11.16
C SER A 175 7.52 -25.14 -10.45
N MET A 176 7.21 -26.18 -9.71
CA MET A 176 6.11 -26.23 -8.75
C MET A 176 6.65 -26.06 -7.33
N MET A 177 5.89 -25.37 -6.48
CA MET A 177 6.18 -25.25 -5.05
C MET A 177 5.54 -26.40 -4.29
N VAL A 178 6.34 -27.17 -3.58
CA VAL A 178 5.87 -28.28 -2.72
C VAL A 178 6.41 -28.05 -1.32
N GLY A 179 5.56 -27.50 -0.45
CA GLY A 179 6.01 -26.99 0.85
C GLY A 179 7.02 -25.83 0.68
N GLY A 180 8.19 -25.97 1.27
CA GLY A 180 9.31 -25.02 1.13
C GLY A 180 10.20 -25.30 -0.10
N ASP A 181 10.02 -26.42 -0.78
CA ASP A 181 10.90 -26.86 -1.87
C ASP A 181 10.36 -26.46 -3.24
N ARG A 182 11.28 -26.11 -4.13
CA ARG A 182 10.99 -25.79 -5.52
C ARG A 182 11.39 -26.98 -6.43
N ILE A 183 10.39 -27.68 -6.95
CA ILE A 183 10.58 -28.83 -7.82
C ILE A 183 10.51 -28.39 -9.29
N GLN A 184 11.61 -28.50 -10.01
CA GLN A 184 11.65 -28.19 -11.42
C GLN A 184 10.83 -29.19 -12.24
N VAL A 185 10.01 -28.66 -13.15
CA VAL A 185 9.16 -29.44 -14.08
C VAL A 185 9.28 -28.88 -15.49
N PRO A 186 9.00 -29.66 -16.55
CA PRO A 186 9.08 -29.17 -17.92
C PRO A 186 8.01 -28.11 -18.22
N GLU A 187 6.83 -28.25 -17.67
CA GLU A 187 5.69 -27.35 -17.88
C GLU A 187 4.72 -27.37 -16.68
N VAL A 188 3.88 -26.33 -16.58
CA VAL A 188 2.78 -26.23 -15.60
C VAL A 188 1.55 -25.66 -16.30
N SER A 189 0.41 -26.33 -16.14
CA SER A 189 -0.87 -25.95 -16.75
C SER A 189 -1.73 -25.08 -15.84
N SER A 190 -2.83 -24.55 -16.40
CA SER A 190 -3.82 -23.72 -15.70
C SER A 190 -4.33 -24.34 -14.40
N GLY A 191 -4.77 -23.49 -13.47
CA GLY A 191 -5.24 -23.88 -12.14
C GLY A 191 -4.13 -24.12 -11.10
N ASN A 192 -2.87 -24.19 -11.51
CA ASN A 192 -1.72 -24.43 -10.64
C ASN A 192 -1.00 -23.13 -10.26
N ILE A 193 -0.20 -23.22 -9.20
CA ILE A 193 0.76 -22.19 -8.80
C ILE A 193 2.11 -22.59 -9.39
N VAL A 194 2.74 -21.66 -10.09
CA VAL A 194 4.03 -21.85 -10.76
C VAL A 194 5.07 -20.91 -10.20
N ALA A 195 6.31 -21.36 -10.19
CA ALA A 195 7.50 -20.56 -9.90
C ALA A 195 8.36 -20.46 -11.16
N LEU A 196 8.66 -19.23 -11.60
CA LEU A 196 9.40 -18.92 -12.81
C LEU A 196 10.70 -18.23 -12.50
N THR A 197 11.77 -18.56 -13.22
CA THR A 197 13.00 -17.77 -13.26
C THR A 197 13.27 -17.25 -14.67
N GLY A 198 14.05 -16.16 -14.76
CA GLY A 198 14.41 -15.55 -16.04
C GLY A 198 13.54 -14.37 -16.47
N VAL A 199 12.39 -14.15 -15.87
CA VAL A 199 11.49 -13.03 -16.15
C VAL A 199 11.81 -11.86 -15.19
N ARG A 200 12.73 -11.00 -15.59
CA ARG A 200 13.26 -9.91 -14.73
C ARG A 200 12.29 -8.76 -14.52
N SER A 201 11.38 -8.53 -15.46
CA SER A 201 10.33 -7.50 -15.34
C SER A 201 9.12 -7.97 -14.54
N ALA A 202 9.12 -9.23 -14.05
CA ALA A 202 8.07 -9.70 -13.16
C ALA A 202 8.10 -8.95 -11.81
N ALA A 203 6.91 -8.57 -11.36
CA ALA A 203 6.66 -8.00 -10.04
C ALA A 203 5.31 -8.52 -9.52
N ALA A 204 5.04 -8.37 -8.23
CA ALA A 204 3.74 -8.74 -7.68
C ALA A 204 2.62 -7.93 -8.37
N GLY A 205 1.56 -8.61 -8.82
CA GLY A 205 0.45 -8.02 -9.58
C GLY A 205 0.65 -7.96 -11.10
N VAL A 206 1.86 -8.25 -11.60
CA VAL A 206 2.12 -8.27 -13.05
C VAL A 206 1.50 -9.49 -13.70
N THR A 207 0.88 -9.28 -14.86
CA THR A 207 0.32 -10.33 -15.71
C THR A 207 1.38 -10.81 -16.70
N ILE A 208 1.53 -12.14 -16.82
CA ILE A 208 2.40 -12.80 -17.80
C ILE A 208 1.52 -13.43 -18.88
N THR A 209 1.85 -13.14 -20.13
CA THR A 209 1.12 -13.63 -21.32
C THR A 209 2.10 -13.96 -22.46
N ARG A 210 1.59 -14.51 -23.58
CA ARG A 210 2.36 -14.65 -24.83
C ARG A 210 2.28 -13.42 -25.71
N GLU A 211 1.28 -12.57 -25.52
CA GLU A 211 0.97 -11.41 -26.35
C GLU A 211 1.28 -10.11 -25.58
N GLU A 212 1.82 -9.11 -26.27
CA GLU A 212 2.20 -7.83 -25.70
C GLU A 212 0.98 -6.96 -25.33
N ASP A 213 -0.07 -7.02 -26.12
CA ASP A 213 -1.29 -6.20 -26.05
C ASP A 213 -2.45 -6.87 -25.31
N ALA A 214 -2.18 -7.97 -24.59
CA ALA A 214 -3.18 -8.64 -23.77
C ALA A 214 -3.70 -7.75 -22.63
N THR A 215 -4.95 -7.97 -22.22
CA THR A 215 -5.54 -7.25 -21.09
C THR A 215 -4.97 -7.76 -19.76
N PRO A 216 -4.35 -6.91 -18.94
CA PRO A 216 -3.80 -7.31 -17.65
C PRO A 216 -4.89 -7.61 -16.62
N PHE A 217 -4.54 -8.38 -15.60
CA PHE A 217 -5.31 -8.40 -14.36
C PHE A 217 -5.28 -7.04 -13.66
N GLU A 218 -6.26 -6.81 -12.81
CA GLU A 218 -6.26 -5.61 -11.97
C GLU A 218 -4.97 -5.54 -11.14
N ALA A 219 -4.32 -4.37 -11.19
CA ALA A 219 -3.07 -4.19 -10.45
C ALA A 219 -3.32 -4.32 -8.94
N ILE A 220 -2.44 -5.04 -8.24
CA ILE A 220 -2.44 -5.04 -6.78
C ILE A 220 -2.02 -3.63 -6.34
N ARG A 221 -3.00 -2.83 -5.91
CA ARG A 221 -2.75 -1.50 -5.36
C ARG A 221 -2.61 -1.63 -3.85
N HIS A 222 -1.44 -1.29 -3.33
CA HIS A 222 -1.28 -1.07 -1.90
C HIS A 222 -1.70 0.37 -1.60
N TYR A 223 -2.85 0.53 -0.94
CA TYR A 223 -3.44 1.84 -0.62
C TYR A 223 -2.72 2.59 0.50
N SER A 224 -1.72 2.00 1.13
CA SER A 224 -1.03 2.64 2.24
C SER A 224 0.29 3.28 1.80
N GLU A 225 0.34 4.60 1.94
CA GLU A 225 1.59 5.35 1.78
C GLU A 225 2.56 5.00 2.92
N PRO A 226 3.87 4.91 2.63
CA PRO A 226 4.87 4.78 3.68
C PRO A 226 4.83 5.96 4.63
N VAL A 227 4.91 5.71 5.93
CA VAL A 227 4.79 6.74 6.98
C VAL A 227 6.05 6.89 7.82
N VAL A 228 7.00 5.96 7.69
CA VAL A 228 8.31 5.98 8.37
C VAL A 228 9.40 5.78 7.35
N THR A 229 10.50 6.52 7.49
CA THR A 229 11.67 6.41 6.63
C THR A 229 12.93 6.26 7.50
N VAL A 230 13.84 5.38 7.09
CA VAL A 230 15.18 5.26 7.66
C VAL A 230 16.22 5.38 6.55
N ALA A 231 17.37 5.99 6.86
CA ALA A 231 18.52 5.92 6.00
C ALA A 231 19.33 4.67 6.34
N VAL A 232 19.73 3.93 5.32
CA VAL A 232 20.51 2.69 5.45
C VAL A 232 21.72 2.76 4.54
N GLU A 233 22.89 2.44 5.06
CA GLU A 233 24.14 2.39 4.31
C GLU A 233 24.90 1.09 4.61
N PRO A 234 25.62 0.50 3.65
CA PRO A 234 26.43 -0.67 3.90
C PRO A 234 27.67 -0.28 4.73
N LYS A 235 27.97 -1.02 5.79
CA LYS A 235 29.18 -0.78 6.63
C LYS A 235 30.48 -0.90 5.83
N SER A 236 30.46 -1.54 4.68
CA SER A 236 31.59 -1.69 3.78
C SER A 236 31.23 -1.25 2.37
N MET A 237 31.96 -0.29 1.81
CA MET A 237 31.77 0.17 0.42
C MET A 237 31.99 -0.95 -0.63
N LYS A 238 32.66 -2.04 -0.27
CA LYS A 238 32.79 -3.22 -1.15
C LYS A 238 31.45 -3.92 -1.39
N ASP A 239 30.53 -3.81 -0.43
CA ASP A 239 29.23 -4.44 -0.49
C ASP A 239 28.18 -3.56 -1.21
N LEU A 240 28.53 -2.32 -1.59
CA LEU A 240 27.60 -1.36 -2.21
C LEU A 240 26.86 -1.92 -3.45
N PRO A 241 27.50 -2.57 -4.43
CA PRO A 241 26.77 -3.14 -5.57
C PRO A 241 25.74 -4.20 -5.13
N LYS A 242 26.15 -5.11 -4.23
CA LYS A 242 25.28 -6.15 -3.69
C LYS A 242 24.14 -5.56 -2.87
N PHE A 243 24.40 -4.50 -2.10
CA PHE A 243 23.41 -3.76 -1.33
C PHE A 243 22.33 -3.14 -2.21
N ILE A 244 22.72 -2.45 -3.29
CA ILE A 244 21.76 -1.83 -4.24
C ILE A 244 20.87 -2.91 -4.89
N ASP A 245 21.45 -4.04 -5.29
CA ASP A 245 20.70 -5.13 -5.91
C ASP A 245 19.75 -5.79 -4.89
N ALA A 246 20.20 -6.00 -3.65
CA ALA A 246 19.37 -6.53 -2.57
C ALA A 246 18.17 -5.62 -2.25
N LEU A 247 18.39 -4.30 -2.19
CA LEU A 247 17.32 -3.32 -1.96
C LEU A 247 16.28 -3.33 -3.08
N ARG A 248 16.72 -3.37 -4.33
CA ARG A 248 15.81 -3.48 -5.48
C ARG A 248 14.97 -4.76 -5.42
N SER A 249 15.59 -5.85 -5.03
CA SER A 249 14.92 -7.14 -4.88
C SER A 249 13.88 -7.14 -3.75
N LEU A 250 14.22 -6.53 -2.61
CA LEU A 250 13.29 -6.36 -1.49
C LEU A 250 12.09 -5.48 -1.88
N ALA A 251 12.33 -4.36 -2.58
CA ALA A 251 11.25 -3.50 -3.08
C ALA A 251 10.34 -4.20 -4.10
N LYS A 252 10.87 -5.12 -4.91
CA LYS A 252 10.05 -5.96 -5.80
C LYS A 252 9.24 -7.01 -5.04
N ALA A 253 9.79 -7.54 -3.95
CA ALA A 253 9.13 -8.55 -3.13
C ALA A 253 8.03 -7.96 -2.23
N ASP A 254 8.18 -6.70 -1.86
CA ASP A 254 7.27 -5.98 -0.96
C ASP A 254 6.87 -4.63 -1.57
N ALA A 255 5.67 -4.57 -2.10
CA ALA A 255 5.13 -3.37 -2.76
C ALA A 255 4.83 -2.21 -1.79
N SER A 256 4.82 -2.46 -0.47
CA SER A 256 4.69 -1.43 0.57
C SER A 256 6.01 -0.78 0.97
N LEU A 257 7.15 -1.33 0.48
CA LEU A 257 8.48 -0.80 0.70
C LEU A 257 8.90 0.10 -0.47
N GLN A 258 9.22 1.36 -0.20
CA GLN A 258 9.82 2.26 -1.19
C GLN A 258 11.31 2.44 -0.90
N VAL A 259 12.12 2.38 -1.95
CA VAL A 259 13.57 2.48 -1.86
C VAL A 259 14.07 3.59 -2.76
N PHE A 260 14.78 4.55 -2.19
CA PHE A 260 15.45 5.63 -2.91
C PHE A 260 16.96 5.53 -2.64
N THR A 261 17.76 5.28 -3.67
CA THR A 261 19.20 5.12 -3.53
C THR A 261 19.95 6.35 -4.04
N ASN A 262 20.86 6.88 -3.24
CA ASN A 262 21.85 7.84 -3.68
C ASN A 262 23.14 7.09 -4.07
N GLN A 263 23.40 7.00 -5.37
CA GLN A 263 24.56 6.26 -5.87
C GLN A 263 25.90 6.95 -5.56
N GLU A 264 25.90 8.26 -5.29
CA GLU A 264 27.13 9.02 -4.99
C GLU A 264 27.56 8.82 -3.53
N THR A 265 26.62 8.82 -2.59
CA THR A 265 26.93 8.64 -1.16
C THR A 265 26.89 7.18 -0.71
N GLY A 266 26.26 6.30 -1.49
CA GLY A 266 26.01 4.90 -1.11
C GLY A 266 24.89 4.71 -0.09
N GLU A 267 24.19 5.80 0.25
CA GLU A 267 23.09 5.82 1.19
C GLU A 267 21.77 5.48 0.48
N ALA A 268 20.90 4.71 1.13
CA ALA A 268 19.56 4.44 0.67
C ALA A 268 18.53 4.88 1.71
N LEU A 269 17.45 5.50 1.25
CA LEU A 269 16.29 5.79 2.07
C LEU A 269 15.27 4.65 1.89
N LEU A 270 14.92 3.99 2.99
CA LEU A 270 13.88 2.97 3.03
C LEU A 270 12.64 3.58 3.69
N ALA A 271 11.56 3.67 2.94
CA ALA A 271 10.28 4.14 3.43
C ALA A 271 9.28 2.98 3.52
N GLY A 272 8.64 2.82 4.67
CA GLY A 272 7.76 1.70 4.98
C GLY A 272 6.57 2.08 5.86
N MET A 273 5.78 1.07 6.20
CA MET A 273 4.50 1.20 6.91
C MET A 273 4.64 1.48 8.41
N GLY A 274 5.85 1.33 8.98
CA GLY A 274 6.14 1.53 10.39
C GLY A 274 7.50 0.98 10.78
N GLU A 275 7.87 1.19 12.05
CA GLU A 275 9.17 0.77 12.61
C GLU A 275 9.44 -0.72 12.40
N LEU A 276 8.51 -1.59 12.82
CA LEU A 276 8.67 -3.04 12.69
C LEU A 276 8.85 -3.50 11.25
N HIS A 277 8.16 -2.89 10.30
CA HIS A 277 8.31 -3.20 8.87
C HIS A 277 9.76 -2.93 8.40
N LEU A 278 10.32 -1.81 8.81
CA LEU A 278 11.69 -1.43 8.46
C LEU A 278 12.73 -2.28 9.20
N GLU A 279 12.51 -2.61 10.46
CA GLU A 279 13.35 -3.55 11.22
C GLU A 279 13.42 -4.92 10.54
N ILE A 280 12.28 -5.48 10.11
CA ILE A 280 12.23 -6.75 9.37
C ILE A 280 12.98 -6.63 8.04
N THR A 281 12.84 -5.50 7.35
CA THR A 281 13.55 -5.26 6.09
C THR A 281 15.06 -5.21 6.29
N VAL A 282 15.52 -4.53 7.33
CA VAL A 282 16.95 -4.49 7.74
C VAL A 282 17.44 -5.87 8.14
N TYR A 283 16.69 -6.60 8.94
CA TYR A 283 17.00 -7.98 9.32
C TYR A 283 17.18 -8.88 8.10
N ARG A 284 16.31 -8.77 7.10
CA ARG A 284 16.43 -9.53 5.84
C ARG A 284 17.69 -9.15 5.05
N LEU A 285 18.08 -7.87 5.02
CA LEU A 285 19.36 -7.45 4.43
C LEU A 285 20.57 -8.10 5.14
N GLU A 286 20.56 -8.14 6.47
CA GLU A 286 21.67 -8.67 7.25
C GLU A 286 21.73 -10.20 7.23
N GLU A 287 20.62 -10.88 7.49
CA GLU A 287 20.58 -12.34 7.67
C GLU A 287 20.40 -13.10 6.36
N GLU A 288 19.49 -12.66 5.49
CA GLU A 288 19.24 -13.37 4.22
C GLU A 288 20.26 -13.00 3.14
N GLN A 289 20.66 -11.72 3.08
CA GLN A 289 21.60 -11.22 2.06
C GLN A 289 23.03 -11.14 2.55
N ASN A 290 23.29 -11.35 3.85
CA ASN A 290 24.61 -11.25 4.48
C ASN A 290 25.31 -9.91 4.16
N ILE A 291 24.59 -8.80 4.32
CA ILE A 291 25.06 -7.43 4.13
C ILE A 291 24.91 -6.68 5.44
N LYS A 292 26.03 -6.35 6.09
CA LYS A 292 25.98 -5.55 7.32
C LYS A 292 25.72 -4.09 7.00
N VAL A 293 24.71 -3.50 7.65
CA VAL A 293 24.28 -2.14 7.40
C VAL A 293 24.37 -1.27 8.67
N SER A 294 24.45 0.04 8.46
CA SER A 294 24.20 1.08 9.46
C SER A 294 22.85 1.70 9.18
N VAL A 295 22.05 1.91 10.20
CA VAL A 295 20.67 2.43 10.08
C VAL A 295 20.55 3.70 10.89
N SER A 296 19.96 4.76 10.32
CA SER A 296 19.65 6.00 11.03
C SER A 296 18.44 5.83 11.96
N GLU A 297 18.20 6.82 12.81
CA GLU A 297 16.95 6.92 13.53
C GLU A 297 15.77 7.04 12.55
N PRO A 298 14.60 6.45 12.88
CA PRO A 298 13.42 6.54 12.03
C PRO A 298 12.91 7.97 11.88
N ILE A 299 12.51 8.31 10.67
CA ILE A 299 12.01 9.65 10.33
C ILE A 299 10.53 9.54 9.96
N VAL A 300 9.69 10.32 10.61
CA VAL A 300 8.27 10.45 10.27
C VAL A 300 8.11 11.29 9.01
N VAL A 301 7.26 10.86 8.10
CA VAL A 301 6.93 11.59 6.86
C VAL A 301 5.69 12.44 7.11
N TYR A 302 5.91 13.72 7.30
CA TYR A 302 4.85 14.72 7.45
C TYR A 302 4.30 15.17 6.09
N ARG A 303 3.18 15.90 6.10
CA ARG A 303 2.60 16.55 4.92
C ARG A 303 2.35 18.02 5.21
N GLU A 304 2.56 18.88 4.21
CA GLU A 304 2.14 20.27 4.27
C GLU A 304 0.76 20.45 3.63
N SER A 305 -0.02 21.34 4.18
CA SER A 305 -1.32 21.76 3.66
C SER A 305 -1.65 23.18 4.07
N ILE A 306 -2.88 23.60 3.90
CA ILE A 306 -3.38 24.92 4.29
C ILE A 306 -4.65 24.80 5.10
N SER A 307 -4.86 25.74 6.02
CA SER A 307 -6.06 25.76 6.89
C SER A 307 -7.16 26.71 6.39
N GLN A 308 -6.87 27.61 5.46
CA GLN A 308 -7.83 28.54 4.87
C GLN A 308 -7.49 28.84 3.41
N ASP A 309 -8.44 29.37 2.65
CA ASP A 309 -8.18 29.88 1.31
C ASP A 309 -7.59 31.30 1.33
N ASN A 310 -7.01 31.74 0.20
CA ASN A 310 -6.65 33.12 -0.04
C ASN A 310 -7.45 33.75 -1.18
N LYS A 311 -8.66 33.29 -1.42
CA LYS A 311 -9.55 33.73 -2.49
C LYS A 311 -9.73 35.27 -2.50
N GLY A 312 -9.60 35.87 -3.68
CA GLY A 312 -9.61 37.34 -3.84
C GLY A 312 -8.33 38.04 -3.38
N ARG A 313 -7.32 37.31 -2.91
CA ARG A 313 -6.02 37.83 -2.47
C ARG A 313 -4.87 37.02 -3.12
N ALA A 314 -4.91 36.94 -4.45
CA ALA A 314 -3.92 36.18 -5.20
C ALA A 314 -2.48 36.61 -4.85
N PHE A 315 -1.56 35.64 -4.81
CA PHE A 315 -0.15 35.92 -4.62
C PHE A 315 0.54 36.09 -5.97
N GLU A 316 1.34 37.17 -6.09
CA GLU A 316 2.10 37.46 -7.31
C GLU A 316 3.50 36.82 -7.23
N GLY A 317 3.81 35.91 -8.18
CA GLY A 317 5.17 35.43 -8.40
C GLY A 317 5.75 36.06 -9.65
N LYS A 318 6.98 36.55 -9.56
CA LYS A 318 7.70 37.20 -10.65
C LYS A 318 8.79 36.31 -11.20
N SER A 319 9.01 36.35 -12.52
CA SER A 319 10.17 35.69 -13.11
C SER A 319 11.47 36.43 -12.74
N PRO A 320 12.62 35.72 -12.70
CA PRO A 320 13.93 36.37 -12.41
C PRO A 320 14.24 37.58 -13.27
N ASN A 321 13.82 37.58 -14.53
CA ASN A 321 13.94 38.74 -15.43
C ASN A 321 12.84 39.79 -15.21
N ARG A 322 11.87 39.57 -14.30
CA ARG A 322 10.72 40.43 -13.98
C ARG A 322 9.76 40.74 -15.15
N HIS A 323 9.86 40.01 -16.25
CA HIS A 323 9.00 40.22 -17.43
C HIS A 323 7.70 39.42 -17.33
N ASN A 324 7.68 38.32 -16.57
CA ASN A 324 6.48 37.49 -16.39
C ASN A 324 6.01 37.55 -14.96
N ARG A 325 4.70 37.48 -14.78
CA ARG A 325 4.03 37.43 -13.48
C ARG A 325 2.91 36.40 -13.50
N PHE A 326 2.79 35.66 -12.43
CA PHE A 326 1.75 34.66 -12.23
C PHE A 326 1.02 34.96 -10.93
N TYR A 327 -0.30 34.91 -10.96
CA TYR A 327 -1.16 35.22 -9.81
C TYR A 327 -1.88 33.94 -9.38
N ILE A 328 -1.56 33.49 -8.18
CA ILE A 328 -2.03 32.20 -7.64
C ILE A 328 -2.94 32.42 -6.44
N GLU A 329 -4.05 31.69 -6.45
CA GLU A 329 -4.91 31.44 -5.29
C GLU A 329 -4.84 29.97 -4.93
N THR A 330 -4.99 29.67 -3.63
CA THR A 330 -5.01 28.30 -3.09
C THR A 330 -6.21 28.11 -2.19
N GLU A 331 -6.80 26.94 -2.22
CA GLU A 331 -7.91 26.55 -1.33
C GLU A 331 -7.75 25.09 -0.90
N PRO A 332 -8.16 24.72 0.33
CA PRO A 332 -8.11 23.34 0.77
C PRO A 332 -9.17 22.53 0.01
N LEU A 333 -8.81 21.32 -0.38
CA LEU A 333 -9.74 20.35 -0.95
C LEU A 333 -10.58 19.69 0.14
N PRO A 334 -11.85 19.37 -0.10
CA PRO A 334 -12.66 18.55 0.79
C PRO A 334 -12.08 17.15 1.01
N ASP A 335 -12.29 16.58 2.18
CA ASP A 335 -11.69 15.29 2.57
C ASP A 335 -12.12 14.12 1.66
N ASP A 336 -13.36 14.13 1.19
CA ASP A 336 -13.88 13.14 0.24
C ASP A 336 -13.16 13.20 -1.12
N VAL A 337 -12.84 14.41 -1.60
CA VAL A 337 -12.01 14.62 -2.80
C VAL A 337 -10.58 14.14 -2.59
N VAL A 338 -9.99 14.47 -1.44
CA VAL A 338 -8.62 14.03 -1.08
C VAL A 338 -8.54 12.50 -1.04
N ASN A 339 -9.55 11.85 -0.47
CA ASN A 339 -9.63 10.38 -0.42
C ASN A 339 -9.80 9.78 -1.81
N ALA A 340 -10.68 10.31 -2.65
CA ALA A 340 -10.88 9.85 -4.02
C ALA A 340 -9.61 10.04 -4.90
N LEU A 341 -8.85 11.14 -4.69
CA LEU A 341 -7.56 11.35 -5.33
C LEU A 341 -6.53 10.31 -4.86
N ARG A 342 -6.48 10.01 -3.57
CA ARG A 342 -5.58 9.00 -2.99
C ARG A 342 -5.90 7.59 -3.52
N GLU A 343 -7.15 7.27 -3.72
CA GLU A 343 -7.63 6.02 -4.31
C GLU A 343 -7.37 5.93 -5.82
N GLY A 344 -6.92 7.04 -6.44
CA GLY A 344 -6.58 7.09 -7.86
C GLY A 344 -7.79 7.17 -8.80
N THR A 345 -8.95 7.58 -8.30
CA THR A 345 -10.20 7.73 -9.06
C THR A 345 -10.03 8.64 -10.28
N PHE A 346 -9.22 9.70 -10.17
CA PHE A 346 -9.04 10.71 -11.21
C PHE A 346 -7.79 10.51 -12.08
N GLY A 347 -6.95 9.51 -11.79
CA GLY A 347 -5.61 9.37 -12.37
C GLY A 347 -4.63 10.40 -11.80
N ASP A 348 -3.37 10.35 -12.23
CA ASP A 348 -2.29 11.25 -11.79
C ASP A 348 -1.53 11.81 -13.01
N GLY A 349 -0.96 13.01 -12.86
CA GLY A 349 -0.19 13.69 -13.88
C GLY A 349 -0.92 14.78 -14.66
N PRO A 350 -0.34 15.22 -15.81
CA PRO A 350 -0.93 16.26 -16.66
C PRO A 350 -2.24 15.78 -17.31
N VAL A 351 -3.31 16.57 -17.17
CA VAL A 351 -4.61 16.28 -17.79
C VAL A 351 -4.67 16.84 -19.20
N ARG A 352 -4.84 15.99 -20.21
CA ARG A 352 -4.94 16.46 -21.61
C ARG A 352 -6.22 17.29 -21.83
N ASN A 353 -6.17 18.29 -22.71
CA ASN A 353 -7.34 19.17 -22.97
C ASN A 353 -8.61 18.40 -23.37
N LYS A 354 -8.47 17.29 -24.10
CA LYS A 354 -9.59 16.44 -24.50
C LYS A 354 -10.26 15.72 -23.32
N ASP A 355 -9.50 15.42 -22.28
CA ASP A 355 -9.92 14.63 -21.11
C ASP A 355 -10.39 15.55 -19.96
N ALA A 356 -10.00 16.84 -19.98
CA ALA A 356 -10.30 17.82 -18.92
C ALA A 356 -11.79 17.98 -18.64
N LYS A 357 -12.65 17.84 -19.66
CA LYS A 357 -14.11 17.89 -19.49
C LYS A 357 -14.62 16.71 -18.69
N ALA A 358 -14.18 15.49 -19.00
CA ALA A 358 -14.60 14.27 -18.30
C ALA A 358 -14.12 14.28 -16.85
N VAL A 359 -12.84 14.62 -16.63
CA VAL A 359 -12.25 14.73 -15.30
C VAL A 359 -12.96 15.81 -14.48
N GLY A 360 -13.25 16.98 -15.08
CA GLY A 360 -13.99 18.05 -14.39
C GLY A 360 -15.42 17.68 -14.03
N ASP A 361 -16.08 16.87 -14.86
CA ASP A 361 -17.43 16.37 -14.58
C ASP A 361 -17.42 15.37 -13.40
N GLN A 362 -16.37 14.52 -13.29
CA GLN A 362 -16.16 13.63 -12.13
C GLN A 362 -15.94 14.43 -10.82
N PHE A 363 -15.10 15.47 -10.83
CA PHE A 363 -14.93 16.33 -9.66
C PHE A 363 -16.21 17.05 -9.22
N ALA A 364 -17.11 17.34 -10.16
CA ALA A 364 -18.41 17.95 -9.85
C ALA A 364 -19.32 17.02 -9.05
N GLU A 365 -19.15 15.70 -9.15
CA GLU A 365 -19.89 14.72 -8.35
C GLU A 365 -19.53 14.82 -6.86
N PHE A 366 -18.33 15.31 -6.55
CA PHE A 366 -17.86 15.63 -5.20
C PHE A 366 -18.15 17.09 -4.78
N GLY A 367 -19.04 17.78 -5.48
CA GLY A 367 -19.48 19.14 -5.12
C GLY A 367 -18.57 20.29 -5.55
N LEU A 368 -17.47 20.03 -6.28
CA LEU A 368 -16.61 21.09 -6.79
C LEU A 368 -17.25 21.78 -8.00
N ASN A 369 -16.86 23.05 -8.22
CA ASN A 369 -17.40 23.85 -9.31
C ASN A 369 -17.03 23.24 -10.68
N LYS A 370 -18.02 22.74 -11.40
CA LYS A 370 -17.87 22.04 -12.68
C LYS A 370 -17.15 22.86 -13.74
N ASP A 371 -17.49 24.14 -13.91
CA ASP A 371 -16.91 25.00 -14.95
C ASP A 371 -15.43 25.33 -14.67
N MET A 372 -15.08 25.42 -13.40
CA MET A 372 -13.71 25.59 -12.95
C MET A 372 -12.90 24.30 -13.15
N MET A 373 -13.44 23.16 -12.71
CA MET A 373 -12.71 21.88 -12.79
C MET A 373 -12.52 21.39 -14.23
N ARG A 374 -13.32 21.81 -15.19
CA ARG A 374 -13.11 21.53 -16.62
C ARG A 374 -11.86 22.23 -17.21
N LYS A 375 -11.26 23.13 -16.44
CA LYS A 375 -10.01 23.83 -16.79
C LYS A 375 -8.79 23.27 -16.06
N ILE A 376 -8.89 22.06 -15.54
CA ILE A 376 -7.80 21.38 -14.85
C ILE A 376 -6.58 21.20 -15.75
N TYR A 377 -5.40 21.48 -15.20
CA TYR A 377 -4.12 21.32 -15.88
C TYR A 377 -3.40 20.04 -15.47
N ALA A 378 -3.38 19.75 -14.18
CA ALA A 378 -2.68 18.59 -13.65
C ALA A 378 -3.24 18.16 -12.28
N ILE A 379 -3.04 16.88 -11.99
CA ILE A 379 -3.21 16.28 -10.68
C ILE A 379 -1.82 15.79 -10.25
N ASN A 380 -1.43 16.04 -9.00
CA ASN A 380 -0.19 15.52 -8.42
C ASN A 380 -0.49 14.98 -7.02
N GLY A 381 -0.58 13.65 -6.91
CA GLY A 381 -1.05 12.99 -5.72
C GLY A 381 -2.45 13.48 -5.33
N THR A 382 -2.57 14.12 -4.17
CA THR A 382 -3.83 14.68 -3.67
C THR A 382 -3.99 16.18 -3.95
N ASN A 383 -3.18 16.76 -4.86
CA ASN A 383 -3.20 18.18 -5.17
C ASN A 383 -3.64 18.41 -6.62
N VAL A 384 -4.32 19.52 -6.85
CA VAL A 384 -4.91 19.84 -8.16
C VAL A 384 -4.48 21.22 -8.62
N LEU A 385 -4.06 21.34 -9.89
CA LEU A 385 -3.78 22.62 -10.55
C LEU A 385 -4.88 22.97 -11.57
N VAL A 386 -5.48 24.14 -11.42
CA VAL A 386 -6.54 24.64 -12.29
C VAL A 386 -6.14 25.95 -12.94
N ASN A 387 -6.40 26.09 -14.24
CA ASN A 387 -6.26 27.35 -14.96
C ASN A 387 -7.59 28.13 -14.95
N ASP A 388 -7.72 29.07 -14.06
CA ASP A 388 -8.93 29.93 -13.96
C ASP A 388 -8.72 31.32 -14.59
N THR A 389 -7.73 31.47 -15.46
CA THR A 389 -7.47 32.73 -16.17
C THR A 389 -8.49 32.97 -17.27
N LYS A 390 -8.59 34.24 -17.70
CA LYS A 390 -9.42 34.65 -18.83
C LYS A 390 -8.58 35.43 -19.87
N GLY A 391 -8.47 34.84 -21.07
CA GLY A 391 -7.94 35.56 -22.24
C GLY A 391 -6.45 35.94 -22.19
N ILE A 392 -5.61 35.18 -21.50
CA ILE A 392 -4.17 35.41 -21.41
C ILE A 392 -3.49 34.94 -22.70
N GLN A 393 -2.80 35.86 -23.41
CA GLN A 393 -2.03 35.55 -24.59
C GLN A 393 -0.81 34.66 -24.21
N ASN A 394 -0.44 33.73 -25.10
CA ASN A 394 0.72 32.84 -25.00
C ASN A 394 0.76 31.92 -23.77
N LEU A 395 -0.31 31.86 -22.98
CA LEU A 395 -0.36 31.01 -21.78
C LEU A 395 -0.21 29.52 -22.14
N HIS A 396 -0.77 29.09 -23.27
CA HIS A 396 -0.69 27.70 -23.73
C HIS A 396 0.73 27.20 -23.98
N GLU A 397 1.64 28.10 -24.38
CA GLU A 397 3.07 27.80 -24.61
C GLU A 397 3.82 27.55 -23.29
N THR A 398 3.34 28.11 -22.19
CA THR A 398 3.97 27.99 -20.86
C THR A 398 3.34 26.92 -19.99
N ARG A 399 2.32 26.21 -20.51
CA ARG A 399 1.53 25.26 -19.74
C ARG A 399 2.36 24.19 -19.03
N GLU A 400 3.26 23.54 -19.75
CA GLU A 400 4.11 22.48 -19.21
C GLU A 400 5.06 23.03 -18.12
N LEU A 401 5.57 24.24 -18.29
CA LEU A 401 6.43 24.90 -17.31
C LEU A 401 5.66 25.32 -16.04
N ILE A 402 4.38 25.68 -16.19
CA ILE A 402 3.49 25.96 -15.05
C ILE A 402 3.22 24.67 -14.27
N ILE A 403 2.96 23.56 -14.95
CA ILE A 403 2.77 22.25 -14.34
C ILE A 403 4.04 21.80 -13.62
N GLU A 404 5.21 22.00 -14.20
CA GLU A 404 6.49 21.67 -13.59
C GLU A 404 6.73 22.49 -12.31
N GLY A 405 6.49 23.81 -12.33
CA GLY A 405 6.59 24.66 -11.15
C GLY A 405 5.62 24.27 -10.03
N PHE A 406 4.41 23.85 -10.38
CA PHE A 406 3.44 23.26 -9.44
C PHE A 406 3.95 21.95 -8.86
N ASN A 407 4.44 21.04 -9.69
CA ASN A 407 4.97 19.73 -9.26
C ASN A 407 6.17 19.87 -8.32
N ASP A 408 7.03 20.88 -8.52
CA ASP A 408 8.13 21.18 -7.60
C ASP A 408 7.62 21.51 -6.19
N VAL A 409 6.53 22.29 -6.09
CA VAL A 409 5.95 22.65 -4.80
C VAL A 409 5.20 21.49 -4.18
N CYS A 410 4.53 20.65 -4.98
CA CYS A 410 3.90 19.43 -4.47
C CYS A 410 4.90 18.50 -3.78
N LYS A 411 6.16 18.47 -4.26
CA LYS A 411 7.23 17.68 -3.64
C LYS A 411 7.84 18.35 -2.42
N LYS A 412 7.93 19.71 -2.43
CA LYS A 412 8.61 20.50 -1.41
C LYS A 412 7.80 21.76 -1.08
N GLY A 413 6.96 21.66 -0.06
CA GLY A 413 6.16 22.75 0.45
C GLY A 413 6.98 23.91 1.03
N PRO A 414 6.35 25.05 1.40
CA PRO A 414 7.05 26.24 1.88
C PRO A 414 7.48 26.19 3.34
N VAL A 415 6.89 25.32 4.18
CA VAL A 415 7.12 25.32 5.65
C VAL A 415 8.39 24.56 6.01
N ALA A 416 8.52 23.33 5.57
CA ALA A 416 9.59 22.41 5.97
C ALA A 416 10.06 21.50 4.82
N ASP A 417 9.82 21.89 3.57
CA ASP A 417 10.10 21.09 2.38
C ASP A 417 9.48 19.66 2.48
N GLU A 418 8.31 19.54 3.15
CA GLU A 418 7.52 18.31 3.16
C GLU A 418 6.55 18.28 1.95
N PRO A 419 6.14 17.09 1.48
CA PRO A 419 5.20 17.00 0.38
C PRO A 419 3.84 17.63 0.70
N LEU A 420 3.25 18.29 -0.30
CA LEU A 420 1.95 18.95 -0.20
C LEU A 420 0.79 17.93 -0.24
N MET A 421 -0.27 18.19 0.49
CA MET A 421 -1.46 17.34 0.53
C MET A 421 -2.75 18.17 0.55
N GLY A 422 -3.73 17.77 -0.27
CA GLY A 422 -5.10 18.26 -0.18
C GLY A 422 -5.30 19.71 -0.59
N VAL A 423 -4.54 20.22 -1.56
CA VAL A 423 -4.59 21.62 -1.98
C VAL A 423 -5.01 21.75 -3.45
N MET A 424 -5.97 22.62 -3.70
CA MET A 424 -6.25 23.13 -5.03
C MET A 424 -5.49 24.43 -5.26
N VAL A 425 -4.67 24.47 -6.31
CA VAL A 425 -3.91 25.62 -6.76
C VAL A 425 -4.59 26.19 -8.00
N ARG A 426 -4.97 27.46 -7.96
CA ARG A 426 -5.66 28.14 -9.04
C ARG A 426 -4.78 29.24 -9.62
N LEU A 427 -4.45 29.13 -10.91
CA LEU A 427 -3.86 30.22 -11.66
C LEU A 427 -4.99 31.16 -12.08
N VAL A 428 -5.13 32.32 -11.43
CA VAL A 428 -6.25 33.25 -11.66
C VAL A 428 -5.94 34.35 -12.66
N ASP A 429 -4.66 34.72 -12.80
CA ASP A 429 -4.21 35.70 -13.79
C ASP A 429 -2.73 35.47 -14.12
N ALA A 430 -2.27 35.97 -15.29
CA ALA A 430 -0.86 35.97 -15.65
C ALA A 430 -0.54 37.16 -16.58
N LYS A 431 0.66 37.69 -16.46
CA LYS A 431 1.24 38.67 -17.42
C LYS A 431 2.50 38.07 -18.01
N LEU A 432 2.47 37.81 -19.31
CA LEU A 432 3.55 37.13 -20.01
C LEU A 432 4.20 38.11 -21.04
N HIS A 433 5.51 38.04 -21.17
CA HIS A 433 6.23 38.80 -22.19
C HIS A 433 5.87 38.26 -23.58
N GLU A 434 5.81 39.14 -24.59
CA GLU A 434 5.44 38.77 -25.96
C GLU A 434 6.48 37.83 -26.61
N ASP A 435 7.76 38.04 -26.34
CA ASP A 435 8.85 37.23 -26.88
C ASP A 435 9.03 35.96 -26.07
N ALA A 436 9.00 34.78 -26.74
CA ALA A 436 9.15 33.47 -26.15
C ALA A 436 10.49 33.26 -25.42
N ILE A 437 11.55 33.96 -25.83
CA ILE A 437 12.88 33.84 -25.20
C ILE A 437 12.84 34.24 -23.71
N HIS A 438 11.94 35.15 -23.37
CA HIS A 438 11.76 35.64 -22.00
C HIS A 438 10.79 34.77 -21.16
N ARG A 439 10.17 33.72 -21.72
CA ARG A 439 9.22 32.81 -21.09
C ARG A 439 9.77 31.38 -20.89
N GLY A 440 11.07 31.18 -21.08
CA GLY A 440 11.70 29.88 -20.97
C GLY A 440 11.66 29.27 -19.56
N PRO A 441 12.10 28.00 -19.40
CA PRO A 441 12.05 27.26 -18.11
C PRO A 441 12.69 28.00 -16.95
N ALA A 442 13.88 28.61 -17.16
CA ALA A 442 14.60 29.37 -16.14
C ALA A 442 13.86 30.63 -15.64
N GLN A 443 12.83 31.07 -16.34
CA GLN A 443 12.02 32.23 -15.98
C GLN A 443 10.65 31.80 -15.39
N THR A 444 9.96 30.89 -16.07
CA THR A 444 8.59 30.50 -15.72
C THR A 444 8.52 29.59 -14.50
N ILE A 445 9.36 28.57 -14.44
CA ILE A 445 9.30 27.57 -13.32
C ILE A 445 9.54 28.25 -11.97
N PRO A 446 10.62 29.06 -11.77
CA PRO A 446 10.82 29.74 -10.48
C PRO A 446 9.69 30.71 -10.12
N ALA A 447 9.14 31.42 -11.11
CA ALA A 447 8.06 32.38 -10.89
C ALA A 447 6.79 31.67 -10.40
N VAL A 448 6.41 30.57 -11.03
CA VAL A 448 5.24 29.77 -10.61
C VAL A 448 5.49 29.13 -9.24
N ARG A 449 6.66 28.54 -9.02
CA ARG A 449 7.05 27.95 -7.74
C ARG A 449 6.93 28.97 -6.59
N ASN A 450 7.48 30.18 -6.79
CA ASN A 450 7.39 31.24 -5.78
C ASN A 450 5.95 31.73 -5.59
N ALA A 451 5.17 31.86 -6.68
CA ALA A 451 3.76 32.21 -6.59
C ALA A 451 2.95 31.20 -5.77
N VAL A 452 3.14 29.91 -6.02
CA VAL A 452 2.44 28.85 -5.28
C VAL A 452 2.89 28.82 -3.82
N LYS A 453 4.21 28.83 -3.54
CA LYS A 453 4.73 28.85 -2.15
C LYS A 453 4.24 30.05 -1.37
N GLY A 454 4.27 31.25 -1.95
CA GLY A 454 3.76 32.46 -1.32
C GLY A 454 2.24 32.42 -1.08
N ALA A 455 1.47 31.87 -2.03
CA ALA A 455 0.04 31.68 -1.86
C ALA A 455 -0.29 30.69 -0.71
N LEU A 456 0.47 29.60 -0.58
CA LEU A 456 0.33 28.63 0.52
C LEU A 456 0.60 29.28 1.88
N ILE A 457 1.66 30.08 2.03
CA ILE A 457 1.94 30.81 3.27
C ILE A 457 0.81 31.78 3.61
N ARG A 458 0.29 32.51 2.61
CA ARG A 458 -0.87 33.42 2.76
C ARG A 458 -2.13 32.68 3.20
N SER A 459 -2.30 31.44 2.81
CA SER A 459 -3.42 30.57 3.16
C SER A 459 -3.20 29.84 4.49
N LYS A 460 -2.27 30.30 5.32
CA LYS A 460 -1.89 29.68 6.60
C LYS A 460 -1.53 28.22 6.47
N SER A 461 -0.34 27.96 5.98
CA SER A 461 0.20 26.61 5.90
C SER A 461 0.18 25.90 7.25
N VAL A 462 -0.14 24.62 7.22
CA VAL A 462 -0.22 23.71 8.37
C VAL A 462 0.56 22.43 8.07
N ILE A 463 0.92 21.70 9.12
CA ILE A 463 1.53 20.37 9.02
C ILE A 463 0.48 19.33 9.40
N PHE A 464 0.47 18.23 8.66
CA PHE A 464 -0.26 17.02 8.97
C PHE A 464 0.70 15.93 9.38
N GLU A 465 0.38 15.25 10.48
CA GLU A 465 1.12 14.10 10.97
C GLU A 465 0.40 12.79 10.57
N PRO A 466 1.15 11.72 10.19
CA PRO A 466 0.56 10.43 9.91
C PRO A 466 0.08 9.77 11.21
N ILE A 467 -1.07 9.08 11.14
CA ILE A 467 -1.62 8.29 12.23
C ILE A 467 -1.77 6.82 11.84
N GLN A 468 -1.68 5.97 12.85
CA GLN A 468 -1.97 4.55 12.73
C GLN A 468 -3.19 4.20 13.57
N LYS A 469 -4.08 3.39 13.02
CA LYS A 469 -5.08 2.66 13.79
C LYS A 469 -4.38 1.53 14.49
N ILE A 470 -4.62 1.40 15.79
CA ILE A 470 -4.03 0.35 16.63
C ILE A 470 -5.12 -0.55 17.17
N ARG A 471 -4.81 -1.85 17.23
CA ARG A 471 -5.59 -2.82 17.97
C ARG A 471 -4.65 -3.64 18.84
N ILE A 472 -4.94 -3.68 20.15
CA ILE A 472 -4.12 -4.37 21.14
C ILE A 472 -5.00 -5.31 21.92
N ASP A 473 -4.80 -6.60 21.77
CA ASP A 473 -5.51 -7.64 22.52
C ASP A 473 -4.65 -8.07 23.71
N ALA A 474 -5.14 -7.94 24.92
CA ALA A 474 -4.43 -8.28 26.15
C ALA A 474 -5.35 -8.84 27.23
N PRO A 475 -4.83 -9.67 28.16
CA PRO A 475 -5.59 -10.11 29.33
C PRO A 475 -6.08 -8.92 30.19
N ASN A 476 -7.27 -9.07 30.80
CA ASN A 476 -7.91 -8.02 31.57
C ASN A 476 -7.06 -7.49 32.73
N ASP A 477 -6.21 -8.32 33.34
CA ASP A 477 -5.35 -7.96 34.46
C ASP A 477 -4.21 -6.99 34.10
N VAL A 478 -3.82 -6.91 32.82
CA VAL A 478 -2.76 -6.00 32.33
C VAL A 478 -3.30 -4.86 31.45
N ILE A 479 -4.61 -4.84 31.17
CA ILE A 479 -5.21 -3.88 30.24
C ILE A 479 -5.00 -2.41 30.68
N GLY A 480 -4.99 -2.16 31.99
CA GLY A 480 -4.74 -0.83 32.54
C GLY A 480 -3.33 -0.31 32.19
N GLY A 481 -2.32 -1.16 32.18
CA GLY A 481 -0.97 -0.83 31.72
C GLY A 481 -0.93 -0.50 30.23
N VAL A 482 -1.58 -1.34 29.42
CA VAL A 482 -1.72 -1.15 27.97
C VAL A 482 -2.40 0.17 27.63
N THR A 483 -3.54 0.45 28.27
CA THR A 483 -4.30 1.69 28.09
C THR A 483 -3.48 2.93 28.43
N ARG A 484 -2.70 2.83 29.52
CA ARG A 484 -1.81 3.92 29.93
C ARG A 484 -0.73 4.19 28.88
N GLU A 485 -0.08 3.16 28.34
CA GLU A 485 0.94 3.34 27.30
C GLU A 485 0.38 4.03 26.07
N VAL A 486 -0.81 3.63 25.60
CA VAL A 486 -1.47 4.27 24.46
C VAL A 486 -1.77 5.75 24.74
N THR A 487 -2.35 6.06 25.90
CA THR A 487 -2.75 7.45 26.23
C THR A 487 -1.55 8.36 26.51
N THR A 488 -0.47 7.84 27.09
CA THR A 488 0.76 8.61 27.34
C THR A 488 1.44 9.03 26.02
N ARG A 489 1.23 8.25 24.95
CA ARG A 489 1.76 8.45 23.60
C ARG A 489 0.77 9.17 22.66
N ARG A 490 -0.06 10.06 23.18
CA ARG A 490 -1.09 10.81 22.42
C ARG A 490 -2.10 9.92 21.69
N GLY A 491 -2.17 8.62 22.02
CA GLY A 491 -3.14 7.72 21.44
C GLY A 491 -4.56 8.04 21.94
N ILE A 492 -5.52 7.93 21.03
CA ILE A 492 -6.95 8.10 21.28
C ILE A 492 -7.59 6.73 21.25
N ILE A 493 -8.18 6.31 22.37
CA ILE A 493 -8.90 5.05 22.48
C ILE A 493 -10.34 5.29 22.04
N GLU A 494 -10.78 4.56 21.02
CA GLU A 494 -12.11 4.64 20.43
C GLU A 494 -13.07 3.61 21.02
N ASP A 495 -12.56 2.39 21.27
CA ASP A 495 -13.36 1.28 21.79
C ASP A 495 -12.49 0.34 22.62
N MET A 496 -13.13 -0.38 23.56
CA MET A 496 -12.46 -1.35 24.43
C MET A 496 -13.37 -2.56 24.72
N PRO A 497 -13.67 -3.37 23.71
CA PRO A 497 -14.48 -4.58 23.91
C PRO A 497 -13.77 -5.59 24.80
N VAL A 498 -14.54 -6.19 25.73
CA VAL A 498 -14.06 -7.24 26.63
C VAL A 498 -14.74 -8.55 26.28
N ASP A 499 -13.96 -9.59 26.05
CA ASP A 499 -14.44 -10.94 25.77
C ASP A 499 -13.75 -11.97 26.65
N GLY A 500 -14.50 -12.56 27.57
CA GLY A 500 -14.16 -13.76 28.34
C GLY A 500 -12.94 -13.69 29.26
N GLY A 501 -12.14 -12.68 29.29
CA GLY A 501 -10.87 -12.58 30.06
C GLY A 501 -9.79 -11.85 29.31
N THR A 502 -10.08 -11.47 28.06
CA THR A 502 -9.23 -10.64 27.21
C THR A 502 -9.98 -9.35 26.88
N ALA A 503 -9.30 -8.23 26.87
CA ALA A 503 -9.82 -6.97 26.38
C ALA A 503 -9.02 -6.53 25.15
N SER A 504 -9.69 -5.89 24.20
CA SER A 504 -9.06 -5.29 23.02
C SER A 504 -9.08 -3.77 23.18
N VAL A 505 -7.95 -3.12 23.11
CA VAL A 505 -7.87 -1.65 22.98
C VAL A 505 -7.85 -1.32 21.48
N ILE A 506 -8.84 -0.59 21.02
CA ILE A 506 -8.95 -0.13 19.63
C ILE A 506 -8.89 1.40 19.63
N GLY A 507 -8.04 1.96 18.78
CA GLY A 507 -7.89 3.42 18.72
C GLY A 507 -6.91 3.85 17.65
N THR A 508 -6.47 5.09 17.75
CA THR A 508 -5.49 5.70 16.84
C THR A 508 -4.32 6.29 17.62
N MET A 509 -3.14 6.29 17.00
CA MET A 509 -1.93 6.88 17.59
C MET A 509 -1.07 7.54 16.50
N PRO A 510 -0.45 8.72 16.76
CA PRO A 510 0.49 9.32 15.84
C PRO A 510 1.70 8.42 15.61
N VAL A 511 2.17 8.36 14.37
CA VAL A 511 3.33 7.52 13.99
C VAL A 511 4.59 7.94 14.77
N ALA A 512 4.78 9.24 15.01
CA ALA A 512 5.89 9.75 15.81
C ALA A 512 5.95 9.14 17.23
N GLU A 513 4.82 8.73 17.77
CA GLU A 513 4.71 8.14 19.11
C GLU A 513 4.81 6.60 19.11
N THR A 514 4.88 5.98 17.93
CA THR A 514 4.98 4.50 17.83
C THR A 514 6.41 4.00 18.01
N PHE A 515 7.41 4.88 17.94
CA PHE A 515 8.81 4.47 18.10
C PHE A 515 9.07 3.96 19.52
N GLY A 516 9.67 2.77 19.61
CA GLY A 516 9.88 2.06 20.87
C GLY A 516 8.62 1.48 21.52
N PHE A 517 7.44 1.71 20.94
CA PHE A 517 6.15 1.23 21.48
C PHE A 517 6.13 -0.29 21.68
N SER A 518 6.75 -1.04 20.78
CA SER A 518 6.85 -2.51 20.87
C SER A 518 7.48 -2.99 22.18
N ASN A 519 8.51 -2.31 22.66
CA ASN A 519 9.19 -2.65 23.90
C ASN A 519 8.34 -2.27 25.12
N ASP A 520 7.75 -1.08 25.10
CA ASP A 520 6.99 -0.56 26.23
C ASP A 520 5.66 -1.31 26.42
N ILE A 521 4.96 -1.64 25.32
CA ILE A 521 3.74 -2.46 25.40
C ILE A 521 4.04 -3.89 25.86
N ARG A 522 5.19 -4.45 25.46
CA ARG A 522 5.64 -5.75 25.94
C ARG A 522 5.93 -5.72 27.43
N ALA A 523 6.59 -4.68 27.92
CA ALA A 523 6.84 -4.48 29.35
C ALA A 523 5.54 -4.26 30.14
N ALA A 524 4.65 -3.38 29.67
CA ALA A 524 3.37 -3.08 30.32
C ALA A 524 2.41 -4.30 30.38
N SER A 525 2.46 -5.18 29.40
CA SER A 525 1.63 -6.38 29.30
C SER A 525 2.29 -7.65 29.82
N GLN A 526 3.54 -7.59 30.32
CA GLN A 526 4.35 -8.75 30.70
C GLN A 526 4.52 -9.76 29.53
N GLY A 527 4.65 -9.23 28.29
CA GLY A 527 4.77 -10.03 27.07
C GLY A 527 3.49 -10.71 26.60
N ARG A 528 2.33 -10.39 27.19
CA ARG A 528 1.05 -11.08 26.89
C ARG A 528 0.13 -10.33 25.94
N ALA A 529 0.45 -9.10 25.57
CA ALA A 529 -0.30 -8.37 24.56
C ALA A 529 0.11 -8.78 23.15
N VAL A 530 -0.87 -8.82 22.26
CA VAL A 530 -0.71 -8.96 20.82
C VAL A 530 -1.30 -7.72 20.18
N TRP A 531 -0.58 -7.08 19.26
CA TRP A 531 -1.08 -5.87 18.62
C TRP A 531 -0.79 -5.87 17.13
N ASN A 532 -1.57 -5.08 16.41
CA ASN A 532 -1.33 -4.73 15.02
C ASN A 532 -1.59 -3.23 14.83
N THR A 533 -1.01 -2.69 13.78
CA THR A 533 -1.19 -1.32 13.35
C THR A 533 -1.54 -1.26 11.88
N GLU A 534 -2.39 -0.31 11.49
CA GLU A 534 -2.76 -0.03 10.11
C GLU A 534 -2.65 1.48 9.87
N ASN A 535 -2.23 1.88 8.68
CA ASN A 535 -2.22 3.30 8.32
C ASN A 535 -3.67 3.84 8.33
N ALA A 536 -3.90 4.91 9.09
CA ALA A 536 -5.19 5.59 9.18
C ALA A 536 -5.18 6.97 8.51
N GLY A 537 -4.15 7.28 7.71
CA GLY A 537 -4.02 8.54 7.00
C GLY A 537 -3.29 9.61 7.81
N TYR A 538 -3.72 10.85 7.65
CA TYR A 538 -3.07 12.03 8.22
C TYR A 538 -4.06 12.88 8.98
N VAL A 539 -3.62 13.49 10.07
CA VAL A 539 -4.39 14.47 10.87
C VAL A 539 -3.60 15.75 11.07
N HIS A 540 -4.28 16.83 11.38
CA HIS A 540 -3.61 18.06 11.74
C HIS A 540 -2.68 17.88 12.94
N LEU A 541 -1.42 18.29 12.79
CA LEU A 541 -0.50 18.37 13.91
C LEU A 541 -1.05 19.39 14.95
N PRO A 542 -1.10 19.05 16.24
CA PRO A 542 -1.54 19.96 17.28
C PRO A 542 -0.78 21.30 17.23
N PRO A 543 -1.47 22.45 17.34
CA PRO A 543 -0.84 23.78 17.21
C PRO A 543 0.33 24.04 18.18
N ASN A 544 0.28 23.45 19.36
CA ASN A 544 1.36 23.55 20.35
C ASN A 544 2.63 22.79 19.95
N LEU A 545 2.56 21.81 19.05
CA LEU A 545 3.71 21.05 18.55
C LEU A 545 4.24 21.59 17.22
N PHE A 546 3.48 22.45 16.54
CA PHE A 546 3.82 22.94 15.20
C PHE A 546 5.21 23.58 15.14
N GLY A 547 5.55 24.42 16.11
CA GLY A 547 6.85 25.12 16.16
C GLY A 547 8.03 24.16 16.31
N ASP A 548 7.95 23.28 17.30
CA ASP A 548 9.03 22.35 17.63
C ASP A 548 9.25 21.32 16.51
N VAL A 549 8.17 20.67 16.04
CA VAL A 549 8.24 19.68 14.97
C VAL A 549 8.75 20.32 13.66
N THR A 550 8.27 21.53 13.34
CA THR A 550 8.74 22.23 12.13
C THR A 550 10.22 22.57 12.21
N ALA A 551 10.69 23.04 13.37
CA ALA A 551 12.10 23.36 13.60
C ALA A 551 12.99 22.12 13.45
N GLU A 552 12.58 20.99 14.03
CA GLU A 552 13.28 19.71 13.92
C GLU A 552 13.37 19.22 12.47
N ILE A 553 12.25 19.25 11.72
CA ILE A 553 12.25 18.84 10.30
C ILE A 553 13.18 19.76 9.50
N ARG A 554 13.14 21.06 9.74
CA ARG A 554 13.99 22.04 9.03
C ARG A 554 15.46 21.86 9.33
N GLU A 555 15.83 21.65 10.59
CA GLU A 555 17.21 21.38 11.03
C GLU A 555 17.74 20.11 10.35
N ARG A 556 16.98 19.03 10.38
CA ARG A 556 17.32 17.75 9.73
C ARG A 556 17.56 17.90 8.23
N LYS A 557 16.79 18.76 7.56
CA LYS A 557 16.93 19.05 6.13
C LYS A 557 17.98 20.14 5.81
N GLY A 558 18.70 20.64 6.79
CA GLY A 558 19.67 21.72 6.63
C GLY A 558 19.06 23.07 6.21
N LEU A 559 17.78 23.26 6.50
CA LEU A 559 17.08 24.52 6.23
C LEU A 559 17.30 25.50 7.39
N LYS A 560 17.13 26.80 7.14
CA LYS A 560 17.12 27.80 8.20
C LYS A 560 15.99 27.49 9.18
N PRO A 561 16.18 27.68 10.52
CA PRO A 561 15.14 27.35 11.50
C PRO A 561 13.83 28.12 11.28
N GLU A 562 13.91 29.34 10.79
CA GLU A 562 12.78 30.22 10.56
C GLU A 562 12.01 29.83 9.30
N ILE A 563 10.68 29.74 9.41
CA ILE A 563 9.79 29.52 8.25
C ILE A 563 9.79 30.78 7.39
N PRO A 564 10.01 30.68 6.06
CA PRO A 564 9.95 31.84 5.19
C PRO A 564 8.57 32.49 5.20
N GLY A 565 8.53 33.80 5.41
CA GLY A 565 7.28 34.58 5.25
C GLY A 565 6.98 34.90 3.79
N GLU A 566 5.80 35.49 3.52
CA GLU A 566 5.36 35.89 2.17
C GLU A 566 6.41 36.74 1.42
N ALA A 567 7.08 37.66 2.12
CA ALA A 567 8.08 38.55 1.53
C ALA A 567 9.24 37.82 0.86
N HIS A 568 9.58 36.61 1.32
CA HIS A 568 10.63 35.78 0.75
C HIS A 568 10.33 35.34 -0.69
N TYR A 569 9.05 35.24 -1.06
CA TYR A 569 8.60 34.76 -2.37
C TYR A 569 8.15 35.88 -3.30
N MET A 570 8.26 37.14 -2.89
CA MET A 570 7.86 38.31 -3.69
C MET A 570 8.95 38.83 -4.66
N ASP A 571 10.21 38.47 -4.42
CA ASP A 571 11.37 38.94 -5.17
C ASP A 571 11.79 38.03 -6.33
#